data_452c714528a9e55141c71c4f07cd564f
#
_entry.id   452c714528a9e55141c71c4f07cd564f
#
_cell.length_a   1.000
_cell.length_b   1.000
_cell.length_c   1.000
_cell.angle_alpha   90.00
_cell.angle_beta   90.00
_cell.angle_gamma   90.00
#
_symmetry.space_group_name_H-M   'P 1'
#
loop_
_entity.id
_entity.type
_entity.pdbx_description
1 polymer ?
#
loop_
_entity_poly.entity_id
_entity_poly.type
_entity_poly.pdbx_seq_one_letter_code
_entity_poly.pdbx_strand_id
1 'polypeptide(L)'
;RQMCIRDRLYCREHGLNYEDINLVVVHMGGGTSVAAHKKGRLVDGNNGLDGDGPFSTDRTGSLPVGGLIDMCYSGKYTHAEMRRKIKGQGGLMAYVHDTDVKAIEAKALAGDEDCKKALDAMIYQTAQEIGKKAVTLKGDVNAIILTGGIAHSKYVTDVIRDYVSSIAPVYVYPGEREMESLGEQSYEALIGKAEVFEL
;
A
#
# COMPACT_ATOMS: atom_id res chain seq x y z
N ARG A 1 -7.47 1.29 -9.76
CA ARG A 1 -8.87 0.77 -9.77
C ARG A 1 -9.22 0.03 -8.48
N GLN A 2 -8.38 -0.86 -7.92
CA GLN A 2 -8.65 -1.59 -6.67
C GLN A 2 -8.88 -0.67 -5.47
N MET A 3 -8.15 0.42 -5.37
CA MET A 3 -8.29 1.36 -4.26
C MET A 3 -9.63 2.08 -4.28
N CYS A 4 -10.18 2.39 -5.47
CA CYS A 4 -11.49 3.02 -5.61
C CYS A 4 -12.70 2.16 -5.18
N ILE A 5 -12.48 0.90 -4.80
CA ILE A 5 -13.52 -0.01 -4.35
C ILE A 5 -13.73 0.09 -2.85
N ARG A 6 -12.62 0.15 -2.12
CA ARG A 6 -12.66 0.23 -0.66
C ARG A 6 -13.14 1.58 -0.17
N ASP A 7 -12.79 2.65 -0.90
CA ASP A 7 -13.31 3.99 -0.63
C ASP A 7 -14.83 4.07 -0.84
N ARG A 8 -15.36 3.49 -1.93
CA ARG A 8 -16.81 3.40 -2.17
C ARG A 8 -17.52 2.51 -1.15
N LEU A 9 -16.91 1.37 -0.75
CA LEU A 9 -17.45 0.52 0.30
C LEU A 9 -17.54 1.28 1.63
N TYR A 10 -16.47 1.97 2.03
CA TYR A 10 -16.45 2.82 3.20
C TYR A 10 -17.57 3.86 3.16
N CYS A 11 -17.72 4.57 2.05
CA CYS A 11 -18.77 5.57 1.88
C CYS A 11 -20.17 4.96 2.02
N ARG A 12 -20.40 3.80 1.42
CA ARG A 12 -21.68 3.09 1.47
C ARG A 12 -22.04 2.68 2.90
N GLU A 13 -21.08 2.13 3.64
CA GLU A 13 -21.28 1.69 5.03
C GLU A 13 -21.53 2.86 6.01
N HIS A 14 -20.97 4.04 5.71
CA HIS A 14 -21.10 5.21 6.55
C HIS A 14 -22.15 6.23 6.05
N GLY A 15 -22.88 5.92 4.98
CA GLY A 15 -23.88 6.84 4.41
C GLY A 15 -23.28 8.12 3.85
N LEU A 16 -22.03 8.07 3.37
CA LEU A 16 -21.28 9.22 2.84
C LEU A 16 -21.30 9.21 1.31
N ASN A 17 -21.27 10.41 0.70
CA ASN A 17 -21.03 10.52 -0.72
C ASN A 17 -19.51 10.57 -0.98
N TYR A 18 -19.02 9.71 -1.86
CA TYR A 18 -17.60 9.62 -2.20
C TYR A 18 -17.02 10.93 -2.76
N GLU A 19 -17.84 11.71 -3.46
CA GLU A 19 -17.44 12.99 -4.06
C GLU A 19 -17.30 14.15 -3.03
N ASP A 20 -17.72 13.92 -1.78
CA ASP A 20 -17.68 14.95 -0.74
C ASP A 20 -16.51 14.79 0.24
N ILE A 21 -15.79 13.65 0.18
CA ILE A 21 -14.78 13.28 1.17
C ILE A 21 -13.37 13.08 0.56
N ASN A 22 -12.38 13.22 1.42
CA ASN A 22 -10.98 12.98 1.12
C ASN A 22 -10.48 11.76 1.90
N LEU A 23 -9.82 10.84 1.23
CA LEU A 23 -9.35 9.58 1.82
C LEU A 23 -7.87 9.33 1.51
N VAL A 24 -7.18 8.68 2.44
CA VAL A 24 -5.92 8.00 2.15
C VAL A 24 -6.18 6.50 2.15
N VAL A 25 -5.93 5.84 1.04
CA VAL A 25 -6.18 4.40 0.88
C VAL A 25 -4.84 3.67 0.74
N VAL A 26 -4.64 2.66 1.56
CA VAL A 26 -3.41 1.86 1.63
C VAL A 26 -3.73 0.42 1.26
N HIS A 27 -3.24 -0.05 0.14
CA HIS A 27 -3.31 -1.45 -0.24
C HIS A 27 -1.98 -2.13 0.05
N MET A 28 -1.99 -3.14 0.92
CA MET A 28 -0.81 -3.88 1.37
C MET A 28 -0.91 -5.35 0.92
N GLY A 29 -0.08 -5.71 -0.05
CA GLY A 29 0.05 -7.07 -0.59
C GLY A 29 1.50 -7.38 -0.94
N GLY A 30 1.76 -8.05 -2.06
CA GLY A 30 3.12 -8.22 -2.60
C GLY A 30 3.82 -6.88 -2.88
N GLY A 31 3.05 -5.83 -3.16
CA GLY A 31 3.46 -4.42 -3.15
C GLY A 31 2.62 -3.61 -2.18
N THR A 32 3.12 -2.44 -1.77
CA THR A 32 2.36 -1.49 -0.98
C THR A 32 2.08 -0.24 -1.81
N SER A 33 0.80 0.05 -2.01
CA SER A 33 0.33 1.25 -2.69
C SER A 33 -0.42 2.14 -1.72
N VAL A 34 -0.04 3.41 -1.67
CA VAL A 34 -0.69 4.43 -0.84
C VAL A 34 -1.17 5.55 -1.75
N ALA A 35 -2.45 5.86 -1.70
CA ALA A 35 -3.07 6.82 -2.57
C ALA A 35 -3.90 7.87 -1.83
N ALA A 36 -3.82 9.11 -2.30
CA ALA A 36 -4.69 10.20 -1.89
C ALA A 36 -5.88 10.32 -2.84
N HIS A 37 -7.08 10.22 -2.28
CA HIS A 37 -8.33 10.43 -2.99
C HIS A 37 -8.95 11.74 -2.52
N LYS A 38 -9.22 12.63 -3.44
CA LYS A 38 -9.85 13.92 -3.17
C LYS A 38 -11.16 14.01 -3.91
N LYS A 39 -12.26 14.06 -3.17
CA LYS A 39 -13.61 14.25 -3.70
C LYS A 39 -13.89 13.36 -4.92
N GLY A 40 -13.82 12.05 -4.71
CA GLY A 40 -14.11 11.05 -5.72
C GLY A 40 -12.99 10.80 -6.75
N ARG A 41 -11.82 11.43 -6.63
CA ARG A 41 -10.74 11.31 -7.61
C ARG A 41 -9.42 10.93 -6.95
N LEU A 42 -8.70 9.97 -7.53
CA LEU A 42 -7.30 9.71 -7.22
C LEU A 42 -6.46 10.91 -7.69
N VAL A 43 -5.80 11.59 -6.77
CA VAL A 43 -4.99 12.78 -7.06
C VAL A 43 -3.49 12.55 -6.91
N ASP A 44 -3.09 11.53 -6.15
CA ASP A 44 -1.69 11.16 -5.93
C ASP A 44 -1.59 9.69 -5.49
N GLY A 45 -0.56 8.99 -5.91
CA GLY A 45 -0.28 7.60 -5.53
C GLY A 45 1.15 7.23 -5.85
N ASN A 46 1.77 6.38 -5.03
CA ASN A 46 3.12 5.88 -5.31
C ASN A 46 3.10 4.76 -6.37
N ASN A 47 4.20 4.66 -7.12
CA ASN A 47 4.46 3.54 -8.03
C ASN A 47 5.25 2.44 -7.31
N GLY A 48 4.59 1.60 -6.55
CA GLY A 48 5.21 0.49 -5.82
C GLY A 48 5.85 -0.60 -6.69
N LEU A 49 5.75 -0.51 -8.03
CA LEU A 49 6.39 -1.47 -8.95
C LEU A 49 7.85 -1.13 -9.23
N ASP A 50 8.19 0.14 -9.30
CA ASP A 50 9.49 0.63 -9.78
C ASP A 50 10.32 1.33 -8.69
N GLY A 51 10.13 0.97 -7.44
CA GLY A 51 10.95 1.47 -6.33
C GLY A 51 10.50 2.83 -5.82
N ASP A 52 9.20 3.05 -5.72
CA ASP A 52 8.61 4.24 -5.10
C ASP A 52 7.73 3.85 -3.91
N GLY A 53 7.70 4.72 -2.89
CA GLY A 53 6.95 4.49 -1.67
C GLY A 53 7.62 3.55 -0.67
N PRO A 54 6.88 2.90 0.23
CA PRO A 54 7.43 2.00 1.23
C PRO A 54 7.89 0.69 0.60
N PHE A 55 8.89 0.05 1.19
CA PHE A 55 9.20 -1.31 0.80
C PHE A 55 8.09 -2.28 1.21
N SER A 56 8.00 -3.40 0.53
CA SER A 56 6.97 -4.42 0.76
C SER A 56 7.59 -5.79 1.02
N THR A 57 6.85 -6.85 0.75
CA THR A 57 7.34 -8.22 0.96
C THR A 57 8.52 -8.56 0.05
N ASP A 58 8.49 -8.13 -1.23
CA ASP A 58 9.51 -8.47 -2.22
C ASP A 58 10.03 -7.28 -3.05
N ARG A 59 9.62 -6.04 -2.69
CA ARG A 59 9.99 -4.81 -3.41
C ARG A 59 10.74 -3.85 -2.50
N THR A 60 11.72 -3.16 -3.05
CA THR A 60 12.61 -2.28 -2.29
C THR A 60 11.94 -1.03 -1.76
N GLY A 61 10.85 -0.55 -2.39
CA GLY A 61 10.40 0.82 -2.17
C GLY A 61 11.46 1.85 -2.60
N SER A 62 11.34 3.05 -2.08
CA SER A 62 12.28 4.16 -2.36
C SER A 62 13.67 3.86 -1.81
N LEU A 63 14.69 4.07 -2.63
CA LEU A 63 16.09 3.83 -2.31
C LEU A 63 16.92 5.12 -2.37
N PRO A 64 18.02 5.19 -1.61
CA PRO A 64 19.04 6.23 -1.80
C PRO A 64 19.64 6.12 -3.20
N VAL A 65 19.43 7.16 -4.04
CA VAL A 65 19.79 7.14 -5.46
C VAL A 65 21.31 6.94 -5.66
N GLY A 66 22.16 7.55 -4.83
CA GLY A 66 23.62 7.40 -4.95
C GLY A 66 24.06 5.94 -4.83
N GLY A 67 23.61 5.24 -3.79
CA GLY A 67 23.93 3.81 -3.62
C GLY A 67 23.42 2.93 -4.75
N LEU A 68 22.25 3.25 -5.33
CA LEU A 68 21.73 2.54 -6.50
C LEU A 68 22.62 2.75 -7.73
N ILE A 69 23.06 3.98 -7.98
CA ILE A 69 24.00 4.30 -9.07
C ILE A 69 25.30 3.51 -8.90
N ASP A 70 25.91 3.55 -7.69
CA ASP A 70 27.14 2.82 -7.40
C ASP A 70 26.99 1.32 -7.67
N MET A 71 25.87 0.72 -7.29
CA MET A 71 25.57 -0.69 -7.60
C MET A 71 25.44 -0.94 -9.10
N CYS A 72 24.74 -0.10 -9.84
CA CYS A 72 24.54 -0.24 -11.29
C CYS A 72 25.86 -0.17 -12.06
N TYR A 73 26.78 0.70 -11.65
CA TYR A 73 28.07 0.90 -12.33
C TYR A 73 29.21 0.09 -11.72
N SER A 74 28.97 -0.73 -10.69
CA SER A 74 30.00 -1.57 -10.05
C SER A 74 30.59 -2.67 -10.94
N GLY A 75 29.93 -3.00 -12.04
CA GLY A 75 30.23 -4.17 -12.87
C GLY A 75 29.84 -5.51 -12.23
N LYS A 76 29.27 -5.52 -11.01
CA LYS A 76 28.90 -6.74 -10.27
C LYS A 76 27.55 -7.32 -10.69
N TYR A 77 26.68 -6.49 -11.26
CA TYR A 77 25.30 -6.85 -11.58
C TYR A 77 24.95 -6.44 -13.01
N THR A 78 24.25 -7.31 -13.70
CA THR A 78 23.60 -6.99 -14.97
C THR A 78 22.32 -6.15 -14.72
N HIS A 79 21.82 -5.50 -15.76
CA HIS A 79 20.54 -4.79 -15.70
C HIS A 79 19.40 -5.70 -15.20
N ALA A 80 19.31 -6.94 -15.69
CA ALA A 80 18.26 -7.87 -15.26
C ALA A 80 18.37 -8.27 -13.79
N GLU A 81 19.59 -8.41 -13.25
CA GLU A 81 19.81 -8.68 -11.83
C GLU A 81 19.42 -7.48 -10.97
N MET A 82 19.77 -6.26 -11.38
CA MET A 82 19.34 -5.05 -10.68
C MET A 82 17.82 -4.91 -10.67
N ARG A 83 17.14 -5.20 -11.78
CA ARG A 83 15.66 -5.20 -11.82
C ARG A 83 15.07 -6.24 -10.86
N ARG A 84 15.63 -7.43 -10.74
CA ARG A 84 15.20 -8.44 -9.76
C ARG A 84 15.43 -8.00 -8.33
N LYS A 85 16.52 -7.26 -8.03
CA LYS A 85 16.76 -6.71 -6.70
C LYS A 85 15.69 -5.68 -6.31
N ILE A 86 15.22 -4.88 -7.27
CA ILE A 86 14.13 -3.91 -7.03
C ILE A 86 12.80 -4.62 -6.80
N LYS A 87 12.51 -5.68 -7.58
CA LYS A 87 11.23 -6.41 -7.54
C LYS A 87 11.47 -7.92 -7.57
N GLY A 88 11.08 -8.60 -6.52
CA GLY A 88 11.20 -10.05 -6.32
C GLY A 88 12.28 -10.45 -5.32
N GLN A 89 13.33 -9.65 -5.13
CA GLN A 89 14.42 -9.89 -4.18
C GLN A 89 14.66 -8.71 -3.23
N GLY A 90 13.77 -7.72 -3.24
CA GLY A 90 13.82 -6.58 -2.32
C GLY A 90 12.97 -6.82 -1.07
N GLY A 91 12.73 -5.76 -0.31
CA GLY A 91 11.82 -5.77 0.81
C GLY A 91 12.15 -6.80 1.89
N LEU A 92 11.12 -7.42 2.49
CA LEU A 92 11.28 -8.45 3.51
C LEU A 92 12.11 -9.64 2.99
N MET A 93 11.95 -10.02 1.73
CA MET A 93 12.78 -11.07 1.09
C MET A 93 14.28 -10.77 1.19
N ALA A 94 14.69 -9.52 1.06
CA ALA A 94 16.11 -9.14 1.19
C ALA A 94 16.62 -9.20 2.63
N TYR A 95 15.76 -8.93 3.62
CA TYR A 95 16.16 -8.85 5.03
C TYR A 95 16.05 -10.17 5.77
N VAL A 96 14.96 -10.91 5.54
CA VAL A 96 14.62 -12.12 6.32
C VAL A 96 14.37 -13.36 5.46
N HIS A 97 14.63 -13.27 4.16
CA HIS A 97 14.52 -14.35 3.18
C HIS A 97 13.14 -15.01 3.13
N ASP A 98 12.10 -14.23 3.40
CA ASP A 98 10.71 -14.68 3.43
C ASP A 98 9.80 -13.55 2.94
N THR A 99 8.65 -13.89 2.35
CA THR A 99 7.62 -12.94 1.90
C THR A 99 6.28 -13.16 2.60
N ASP A 100 6.16 -14.24 3.37
CA ASP A 100 4.96 -14.53 4.13
C ASP A 100 4.94 -13.69 5.43
N VAL A 101 4.22 -12.56 5.38
CA VAL A 101 4.11 -11.65 6.52
C VAL A 101 3.55 -12.34 7.76
N LYS A 102 2.64 -13.32 7.61
CA LYS A 102 2.11 -14.07 8.75
C LYS A 102 3.18 -14.91 9.43
N ALA A 103 4.05 -15.57 8.65
CA ALA A 103 5.16 -16.34 9.19
C ALA A 103 6.22 -15.43 9.82
N ILE A 104 6.54 -14.29 9.18
CA ILE A 104 7.48 -13.29 9.71
C ILE A 104 6.96 -12.70 11.02
N GLU A 105 5.69 -12.33 11.09
CA GLU A 105 5.05 -11.84 12.31
C GLU A 105 5.12 -12.86 13.45
N ALA A 106 4.82 -14.13 13.17
CA ALA A 106 4.91 -15.19 14.17
C ALA A 106 6.34 -15.34 14.72
N LYS A 107 7.37 -15.29 13.87
CA LYS A 107 8.78 -15.30 14.27
C LYS A 107 9.14 -14.06 15.12
N ALA A 108 8.72 -12.90 14.68
CA ALA A 108 8.95 -11.63 15.39
C ALA A 108 8.35 -11.65 16.80
N LEU A 109 7.11 -12.13 16.94
CA LEU A 109 6.44 -12.29 18.23
C LEU A 109 7.05 -13.39 19.11
N ALA A 110 7.72 -14.37 18.51
CA ALA A 110 8.49 -15.39 19.21
C ALA A 110 9.91 -14.93 19.65
N GLY A 111 10.28 -13.69 19.34
CA GLY A 111 11.56 -13.10 19.75
C GLY A 111 12.64 -13.05 18.68
N ASP A 112 12.32 -13.32 17.42
CA ASP A 112 13.25 -13.10 16.29
C ASP A 112 13.39 -11.60 16.03
N GLU A 113 14.53 -11.05 16.44
CA GLU A 113 14.82 -9.62 16.36
C GLU A 113 14.96 -9.12 14.91
N ASP A 114 15.46 -9.93 13.99
CA ASP A 114 15.63 -9.52 12.59
C ASP A 114 14.28 -9.47 11.88
N CYS A 115 13.42 -10.47 12.10
CA CYS A 115 12.04 -10.47 11.63
C CYS A 115 11.27 -9.27 12.19
N LYS A 116 11.45 -8.97 13.49
CA LYS A 116 10.79 -7.84 14.14
C LYS A 116 11.23 -6.50 13.53
N LYS A 117 12.54 -6.27 13.42
CA LYS A 117 13.09 -5.03 12.84
C LYS A 117 12.65 -4.81 11.41
N ALA A 118 12.69 -5.87 10.57
CA ALA A 118 12.28 -5.78 9.18
C ALA A 118 10.78 -5.47 9.05
N LEU A 119 9.94 -6.11 9.86
CA LEU A 119 8.50 -5.88 9.86
C LEU A 119 8.15 -4.48 10.35
N ASP A 120 8.74 -4.03 11.46
CA ASP A 120 8.53 -2.70 12.02
C ASP A 120 9.01 -1.60 11.05
N ALA A 121 10.12 -1.82 10.34
CA ALA A 121 10.60 -0.87 9.33
C ALA A 121 9.64 -0.76 8.14
N MET A 122 9.05 -1.87 7.68
CA MET A 122 8.02 -1.87 6.63
C MET A 122 6.77 -1.08 7.07
N ILE A 123 6.31 -1.32 8.29
CA ILE A 123 5.18 -0.60 8.89
C ILE A 123 5.48 0.90 8.98
N TYR A 124 6.66 1.25 9.49
CA TYR A 124 7.09 2.65 9.63
C TYR A 124 7.12 3.39 8.29
N GLN A 125 7.71 2.80 7.25
CA GLN A 125 7.71 3.42 5.92
C GLN A 125 6.30 3.54 5.33
N THR A 126 5.43 2.58 5.59
CA THR A 126 4.02 2.67 5.19
C THR A 126 3.33 3.86 5.89
N ALA A 127 3.56 4.05 7.18
CA ALA A 127 3.03 5.18 7.93
C ALA A 127 3.57 6.53 7.42
N GLN A 128 4.87 6.59 7.08
CA GLN A 128 5.45 7.80 6.46
C GLN A 128 4.78 8.13 5.12
N GLU A 129 4.50 7.12 4.29
CA GLU A 129 3.85 7.35 3.00
C GLU A 129 2.39 7.82 3.18
N ILE A 130 1.67 7.32 4.19
CA ILE A 130 0.36 7.85 4.58
C ILE A 130 0.47 9.35 4.93
N GLY A 131 1.47 9.74 5.69
CA GLY A 131 1.75 11.14 6.03
C GLY A 131 1.99 12.00 4.79
N LYS A 132 2.76 11.52 3.82
CA LYS A 132 2.96 12.23 2.54
C LYS A 132 1.63 12.45 1.81
N LYS A 133 0.77 11.42 1.73
CA LYS A 133 -0.55 11.54 1.08
C LYS A 133 -1.49 12.47 1.83
N ALA A 134 -1.40 12.53 3.17
CA ALA A 134 -2.12 13.51 3.95
C ALA A 134 -1.69 14.95 3.64
N VAL A 135 -0.40 15.18 3.40
CA VAL A 135 0.11 16.49 2.94
C VAL A 135 -0.44 16.87 1.57
N THR A 136 -0.55 15.92 0.63
CA THR A 136 -1.20 16.13 -0.67
C THR A 136 -2.64 16.63 -0.51
N LEU A 137 -3.35 16.14 0.50
CA LEU A 137 -4.70 16.57 0.87
C LEU A 137 -4.73 17.81 1.78
N LYS A 138 -3.57 18.41 2.07
CA LYS A 138 -3.42 19.59 2.97
C LYS A 138 -3.92 19.33 4.40
N GLY A 139 -3.84 18.09 4.86
CA GLY A 139 -4.33 17.65 6.17
C GLY A 139 -5.86 17.46 6.25
N ASP A 140 -6.60 17.74 5.19
CA ASP A 140 -8.04 17.52 5.11
C ASP A 140 -8.31 16.05 4.71
N VAL A 141 -8.24 15.16 5.70
CA VAL A 141 -8.40 13.71 5.53
C VAL A 141 -9.57 13.24 6.39
N ASN A 142 -10.61 12.69 5.77
CA ASN A 142 -11.77 12.18 6.48
C ASN A 142 -11.54 10.79 7.07
N ALA A 143 -10.78 9.93 6.36
CA ALA A 143 -10.41 8.60 6.85
C ALA A 143 -9.15 8.06 6.16
N ILE A 144 -8.48 7.14 6.86
CA ILE A 144 -7.40 6.30 6.33
C ILE A 144 -7.95 4.88 6.22
N ILE A 145 -7.83 4.26 5.04
CA ILE A 145 -8.35 2.92 4.76
C ILE A 145 -7.17 1.98 4.53
N LEU A 146 -7.06 0.94 5.36
CA LEU A 146 -6.06 -0.13 5.21
C LEU A 146 -6.73 -1.35 4.57
N THR A 147 -6.15 -1.89 3.49
CA THR A 147 -6.68 -3.04 2.75
C THR A 147 -5.58 -3.93 2.19
N GLY A 148 -5.94 -4.99 1.51
CA GLY A 148 -5.03 -6.01 0.99
C GLY A 148 -4.83 -7.19 1.94
N GLY A 149 -4.05 -8.18 1.51
CA GLY A 149 -3.82 -9.41 2.28
C GLY A 149 -3.12 -9.16 3.63
N ILE A 150 -2.17 -8.21 3.68
CA ILE A 150 -1.43 -7.88 4.91
C ILE A 150 -2.33 -7.20 5.96
N ALA A 151 -3.43 -6.57 5.54
CA ALA A 151 -4.39 -5.96 6.47
C ALA A 151 -5.14 -6.97 7.35
N HIS A 152 -4.99 -8.29 7.13
CA HIS A 152 -5.42 -9.33 8.08
C HIS A 152 -4.55 -9.38 9.34
N SER A 153 -3.31 -8.89 9.28
CA SER A 153 -2.43 -8.80 10.45
C SER A 153 -2.90 -7.68 11.39
N LYS A 154 -3.36 -8.09 12.57
CA LYS A 154 -3.74 -7.13 13.61
C LYS A 154 -2.53 -6.33 14.10
N TYR A 155 -1.37 -6.99 14.21
CA TYR A 155 -0.12 -6.33 14.60
C TYR A 155 0.21 -5.18 13.63
N VAL A 156 0.26 -5.46 12.33
CA VAL A 156 0.58 -4.44 11.32
C VAL A 156 -0.41 -3.28 11.34
N THR A 157 -1.71 -3.58 11.38
CA THR A 157 -2.75 -2.54 11.33
C THR A 157 -2.82 -1.70 12.60
N ASP A 158 -2.58 -2.30 13.78
CA ASP A 158 -2.59 -1.56 15.05
C ASP A 158 -1.36 -0.65 15.16
N VAL A 159 -0.17 -1.10 14.73
CA VAL A 159 1.04 -0.26 14.74
C VAL A 159 0.93 0.87 13.71
N ILE A 160 0.39 0.63 12.51
CA ILE A 160 0.10 1.72 11.55
C ILE A 160 -0.86 2.72 12.19
N ARG A 161 -1.94 2.25 12.80
CA ARG A 161 -2.94 3.11 13.46
C ARG A 161 -2.29 3.99 14.53
N ASP A 162 -1.39 3.45 15.34
CA ASP A 162 -0.68 4.22 16.36
C ASP A 162 0.09 5.40 15.75
N TYR A 163 0.79 5.19 14.63
CA TYR A 163 1.51 6.26 13.93
C TYR A 163 0.62 7.33 13.32
N VAL A 164 -0.56 6.96 12.79
CA VAL A 164 -1.33 7.86 11.91
C VAL A 164 -2.68 8.30 12.46
N SER A 165 -3.07 7.84 13.66
CA SER A 165 -4.36 8.19 14.29
C SER A 165 -4.55 9.70 14.55
N SER A 166 -3.45 10.44 14.65
CA SER A 166 -3.49 11.91 14.77
C SER A 166 -3.87 12.60 13.45
N ILE A 167 -3.79 11.91 12.31
CA ILE A 167 -4.14 12.46 10.99
C ILE A 167 -5.64 12.31 10.75
N ALA A 168 -6.17 11.08 10.87
CA ALA A 168 -7.58 10.77 10.67
C ALA A 168 -7.94 9.39 11.26
N PRO A 169 -9.23 9.07 11.43
CA PRO A 169 -9.68 7.72 11.81
C PRO A 169 -9.20 6.65 10.83
N VAL A 170 -8.79 5.50 11.36
CA VAL A 170 -8.27 4.38 10.57
C VAL A 170 -9.29 3.24 10.52
N TYR A 171 -9.66 2.85 9.30
CA TYR A 171 -10.56 1.75 9.02
C TYR A 171 -9.82 0.62 8.31
N VAL A 172 -10.14 -0.62 8.64
CA VAL A 172 -9.45 -1.80 8.13
C VAL A 172 -10.43 -2.68 7.36
N TYR A 173 -10.16 -2.88 6.08
CA TYR A 173 -10.93 -3.74 5.17
C TYR A 173 -9.99 -4.81 4.58
N PRO A 174 -9.74 -5.91 5.30
CA PRO A 174 -8.77 -6.91 4.88
C PRO A 174 -9.17 -7.63 3.59
N GLY A 175 -8.16 -8.19 2.92
CA GLY A 175 -8.34 -9.01 1.73
C GLY A 175 -8.52 -8.23 0.45
N GLU A 176 -8.68 -8.99 -0.62
CA GLU A 176 -8.86 -8.50 -1.99
C GLU A 176 -10.24 -8.95 -2.48
N ARG A 177 -11.06 -8.00 -2.94
CA ARG A 177 -12.36 -8.29 -3.55
C ARG A 177 -12.36 -7.88 -5.02
N GLU A 178 -11.30 -8.23 -5.74
CA GLU A 178 -11.12 -7.84 -7.15
C GLU A 178 -12.27 -8.34 -8.02
N MET A 179 -12.63 -9.60 -7.87
CA MET A 179 -13.69 -10.22 -8.70
C MET A 179 -15.05 -9.61 -8.45
N GLU A 180 -15.41 -9.36 -7.18
CA GLU A 180 -16.68 -8.69 -6.85
C GLU A 180 -16.73 -7.29 -7.46
N SER A 181 -15.61 -6.58 -7.37
CA SER A 181 -15.51 -5.23 -7.89
C SER A 181 -15.51 -5.15 -9.41
N LEU A 182 -14.81 -6.06 -10.07
CA LEU A 182 -14.89 -6.18 -11.54
C LEU A 182 -16.33 -6.48 -11.97
N GLY A 183 -17.02 -7.36 -11.24
CA GLY A 183 -18.42 -7.68 -11.48
C GLY A 183 -19.33 -6.46 -11.30
N GLU A 184 -19.21 -5.73 -10.19
CA GLU A 184 -20.00 -4.52 -9.93
C GLU A 184 -19.75 -3.43 -10.98
N GLN A 185 -18.49 -3.13 -11.31
CA GLN A 185 -18.14 -2.11 -12.31
C GLN A 185 -18.61 -2.49 -13.71
N SER A 186 -18.47 -3.76 -14.09
CA SER A 186 -18.99 -4.26 -15.38
C SER A 186 -20.50 -4.15 -15.43
N TYR A 187 -21.18 -4.48 -14.36
CA TYR A 187 -22.63 -4.33 -14.27
C TYR A 187 -23.06 -2.87 -14.35
N GLU A 188 -22.42 -1.95 -13.63
CA GLU A 188 -22.70 -0.51 -13.71
C GLU A 188 -22.49 0.05 -15.13
N ALA A 189 -21.45 -0.42 -15.83
CA ALA A 189 -21.22 -0.07 -17.23
C ALA A 189 -22.35 -0.58 -18.15
N LEU A 190 -22.75 -1.84 -17.98
CA LEU A 190 -23.81 -2.46 -18.78
C LEU A 190 -25.17 -1.77 -18.62
N ILE A 191 -25.49 -1.28 -17.42
CA ILE A 191 -26.76 -0.56 -17.17
C ILE A 191 -26.65 0.96 -17.39
N GLY A 192 -25.53 1.44 -17.97
CA GLY A 192 -25.33 2.84 -18.32
C GLY A 192 -25.09 3.80 -17.14
N LYS A 193 -24.76 3.26 -15.96
CA LYS A 193 -24.42 4.06 -14.77
C LYS A 193 -22.94 4.45 -14.67
N ALA A 194 -22.08 3.79 -15.45
CA ALA A 194 -20.67 4.13 -15.57
C ALA A 194 -20.32 4.45 -17.01
N GLU A 195 -19.47 5.47 -17.20
CA GLU A 195 -18.95 5.83 -18.50
C GLU A 195 -17.97 4.78 -19.01
N VAL A 196 -18.15 4.35 -20.25
CA VAL A 196 -17.29 3.36 -20.93
C VAL A 196 -16.43 4.12 -21.93
N PHE A 197 -15.11 3.98 -21.82
CA PHE A 197 -14.16 4.53 -22.77
C PHE A 197 -13.70 3.42 -23.71
N GLU A 198 -13.81 3.65 -25.02
CA GLU A 198 -13.14 2.83 -26.04
C GLU A 198 -11.67 3.26 -26.12
N LEU A 199 -10.77 2.27 -26.20
CA LEU A 199 -9.30 2.48 -26.27
C LEU A 199 -8.86 2.69 -27.71
#